data_beedba717cc3268e3b1c42a871698f93
#
_entry.id   beedba717cc3268e3b1c42a871698f93
#
_cell.length_a   1.000
_cell.length_b   1.000
_cell.length_c   1.000
_cell.angle_alpha   90.00
_cell.angle_beta   90.00
_cell.angle_gamma   90.00
#
_symmetry.space_group_name_H-M   'P 1'
#
loop_
_entity.id
_entity.type
_entity.pdbx_description
1 polymer ?
#
loop_
_entity_poly.entity_id
_entity_poly.type
_entity_poly.pdbx_seq_one_letter_code
_entity_poly.pdbx_strand_id
1 'polypeptide(L)'
;MNPIDVFRKLYSQPYSFFLDSCGLSRYSFAGANPFVLLKAYDNKVEINKDSTCRILAGSIFSALTSLLNEFNPFPPPFSKGWNKEEFGFPFQCGAVGYFGYELKNQLERLPEKRTAEPNIPDCILGLYDTIFAYDHKINKGYVIASALPEKGSSIKKLLAKEKINQFFRGLGACSRDMGTANREQQLEHPNPITCIKSNFTKDDYMNAIKQAQSYIASGDIYQANLSQRLTMDFHGDHLLFYSKLRKINPAQFGAFLNYGEFQVISNSPERLFKLNNGIAETCPIKGTRPRGKNTKEDKIFIKELKQSRKELAEHIMIVDLERNDLGKICEYGSIEVRPLQKIDTYATLHHMMSTVKGKIKNGITPVDCIKSVFPGGSVTGAPKIRAMEIIEELEPVPRGIYTGAIGYMDFCGNMDLSMAIRTAVLKDNRLYLNVGGGIVADSNPEEEYEETMLKANAFFKAII
;
A
#
# COMPACT_ATOMS: atom_id res chain seq x y z
N MET A 1 -19.88 -16.30 -0.85
CA MET A 1 -18.60 -16.68 -0.22
C MET A 1 -17.92 -15.39 0.19
N ASN A 2 -17.46 -15.28 1.44
CA ASN A 2 -16.77 -14.10 1.95
C ASN A 2 -15.40 -13.94 1.24
N PRO A 3 -14.90 -12.74 0.93
CA PRO A 3 -13.67 -12.57 0.19
C PRO A 3 -12.43 -13.21 0.86
N ILE A 4 -12.34 -13.21 2.18
CA ILE A 4 -11.25 -13.87 2.89
C ILE A 4 -11.30 -15.40 2.76
N ASP A 5 -12.49 -16.00 2.64
CA ASP A 5 -12.63 -17.45 2.45
C ASP A 5 -12.22 -17.87 1.04
N VAL A 6 -12.43 -17.00 0.05
CA VAL A 6 -11.87 -17.18 -1.30
C VAL A 6 -10.36 -17.10 -1.26
N PHE A 7 -9.81 -16.09 -0.58
CA PHE A 7 -8.36 -15.93 -0.47
C PHE A 7 -7.69 -17.11 0.25
N ARG A 8 -8.28 -17.66 1.31
CA ARG A 8 -7.78 -18.88 1.98
C ARG A 8 -7.56 -20.03 1.00
N LYS A 9 -8.44 -20.18 0.02
CA LYS A 9 -8.32 -21.22 -1.02
C LYS A 9 -7.29 -20.87 -2.09
N LEU A 10 -6.96 -19.60 -2.29
CA LEU A 10 -5.92 -19.15 -3.21
C LEU A 10 -4.55 -19.04 -2.55
N TYR A 11 -4.49 -19.03 -1.23
CA TYR A 11 -3.29 -18.69 -0.46
C TYR A 11 -2.06 -19.53 -0.80
N SER A 12 -2.24 -20.84 -1.02
CA SER A 12 -1.15 -21.75 -1.38
C SER A 12 -0.70 -21.64 -2.84
N GLN A 13 -1.44 -20.90 -3.67
CA GLN A 13 -1.09 -20.71 -5.08
C GLN A 13 0.03 -19.65 -5.23
N PRO A 14 0.90 -19.77 -6.25
CA PRO A 14 1.99 -18.84 -6.46
C PRO A 14 1.52 -17.40 -6.59
N TYR A 15 2.24 -16.49 -5.91
CA TYR A 15 2.01 -15.04 -5.96
C TYR A 15 0.55 -14.67 -5.71
N SER A 16 -0.07 -15.34 -4.73
CA SER A 16 -1.45 -15.02 -4.35
C SER A 16 -1.53 -13.67 -3.63
N PHE A 17 -2.59 -12.91 -3.91
CA PHE A 17 -2.85 -11.62 -3.30
C PHE A 17 -4.28 -11.48 -2.79
N PHE A 18 -4.44 -10.66 -1.77
CA PHE A 18 -5.71 -10.18 -1.28
C PHE A 18 -5.61 -8.68 -0.99
N LEU A 19 -6.39 -7.87 -1.71
CA LEU A 19 -6.59 -6.46 -1.43
C LEU A 19 -7.95 -6.34 -0.72
N ASP A 20 -7.89 -6.07 0.58
CA ASP A 20 -9.04 -6.18 1.49
C ASP A 20 -9.47 -4.82 2.01
N SER A 21 -10.68 -4.44 1.70
CA SER A 21 -11.25 -3.21 2.26
C SER A 21 -11.85 -3.38 3.66
N CYS A 22 -11.85 -4.58 4.21
CA CYS A 22 -12.54 -4.91 5.47
C CYS A 22 -14.02 -4.47 5.50
N GLY A 23 -14.66 -4.25 4.34
CA GLY A 23 -16.00 -3.69 4.22
C GLY A 23 -16.09 -2.18 4.45
N LEU A 24 -14.96 -1.48 4.64
CA LEU A 24 -14.89 -0.02 4.77
C LEU A 24 -14.91 0.69 3.42
N SER A 25 -14.58 -0.03 2.34
CA SER A 25 -14.77 0.37 0.95
C SER A 25 -15.62 -0.64 0.21
N ARG A 26 -16.10 -0.26 -0.97
CA ARG A 26 -17.07 -1.06 -1.72
C ARG A 26 -16.50 -2.39 -2.20
N TYR A 27 -15.21 -2.48 -2.56
CA TYR A 27 -14.64 -3.65 -3.21
C TYR A 27 -13.45 -4.22 -2.45
N SER A 28 -13.34 -5.57 -2.48
CA SER A 28 -12.13 -6.32 -2.18
C SER A 28 -11.78 -7.22 -3.37
N PHE A 29 -10.49 -7.49 -3.57
CA PHE A 29 -10.00 -8.26 -4.71
C PHE A 29 -9.04 -9.36 -4.24
N ALA A 30 -9.07 -10.53 -4.91
CA ALA A 30 -8.11 -11.59 -4.70
C ALA A 30 -7.72 -12.25 -6.01
N GLY A 31 -6.52 -12.78 -6.09
CA GLY A 31 -6.04 -13.52 -7.25
C GLY A 31 -4.76 -14.30 -6.95
N ALA A 32 -4.33 -15.09 -7.91
CA ALA A 32 -3.10 -15.87 -7.86
C ALA A 32 -2.63 -16.19 -9.28
N ASN A 33 -1.43 -16.76 -9.41
CA ASN A 33 -0.86 -17.24 -10.68
C ASN A 33 -0.79 -16.14 -11.75
N PRO A 34 0.03 -15.09 -11.56
CA PRO A 34 0.21 -14.07 -12.58
C PRO A 34 0.83 -14.67 -13.84
N PHE A 35 0.39 -14.24 -15.02
CA PHE A 35 0.96 -14.69 -16.29
C PHE A 35 2.27 -13.95 -16.66
N VAL A 36 2.55 -12.83 -16.01
CA VAL A 36 3.85 -12.15 -16.03
C VAL A 36 4.18 -11.73 -14.60
N LEU A 37 5.44 -11.87 -14.23
CA LEU A 37 5.98 -11.42 -12.95
C LEU A 37 7.16 -10.49 -13.19
N LEU A 38 7.11 -9.28 -12.61
CA LEU A 38 8.22 -8.33 -12.57
C LEU A 38 8.77 -8.30 -11.16
N LYS A 39 10.11 -8.33 -11.05
CA LYS A 39 10.85 -8.06 -9.81
C LYS A 39 11.91 -7.02 -10.11
N ALA A 40 12.09 -6.07 -9.22
CA ALA A 40 13.17 -5.09 -9.33
C ALA A 40 14.09 -5.16 -8.11
N TYR A 41 15.38 -5.06 -8.38
CA TYR A 41 16.45 -4.94 -7.40
C TYR A 41 17.40 -3.83 -7.90
N ASP A 42 17.47 -2.73 -7.20
CA ASP A 42 18.23 -1.55 -7.66
C ASP A 42 17.89 -1.17 -9.12
N ASN A 43 18.88 -1.28 -10.01
CA ASN A 43 18.74 -1.00 -11.44
C ASN A 43 18.62 -2.28 -12.30
N LYS A 44 18.20 -3.39 -11.73
CA LYS A 44 17.92 -4.65 -12.45
C LYS A 44 16.46 -5.00 -12.35
N VAL A 45 15.85 -5.34 -13.48
CA VAL A 45 14.47 -5.80 -13.56
C VAL A 45 14.44 -7.20 -14.14
N GLU A 46 13.88 -8.13 -13.37
CA GLU A 46 13.60 -9.49 -13.82
C GLU A 46 12.15 -9.57 -14.32
N ILE A 47 11.97 -10.08 -15.52
CA ILE A 47 10.66 -10.33 -16.13
C ILE A 47 10.52 -11.82 -16.38
N ASN A 48 9.62 -12.45 -15.63
CA ASN A 48 9.27 -13.86 -15.80
C ASN A 48 7.95 -13.95 -16.58
N LYS A 49 8.02 -14.54 -17.78
CA LYS A 49 6.89 -14.73 -18.68
C LYS A 49 7.05 -16.07 -19.41
N ASP A 50 5.99 -16.87 -19.50
CA ASP A 50 5.95 -18.12 -20.26
C ASP A 50 7.15 -19.05 -19.98
N SER A 51 7.48 -19.27 -18.69
CA SER A 51 8.64 -20.04 -18.20
C SER A 51 10.02 -19.49 -18.64
N THR A 52 10.06 -18.27 -19.19
CA THR A 52 11.32 -17.58 -19.52
C THR A 52 11.56 -16.46 -18.52
N CYS A 53 12.83 -16.33 -18.09
CA CYS A 53 13.29 -15.22 -17.26
C CYS A 53 14.20 -14.31 -18.10
N ARG A 54 13.86 -13.02 -18.16
CA ARG A 54 14.70 -11.99 -18.78
C ARG A 54 15.15 -11.01 -17.73
N ILE A 55 16.43 -10.71 -17.71
CA ILE A 55 17.01 -9.69 -16.82
C ILE A 55 17.37 -8.48 -17.68
N LEU A 56 16.81 -7.34 -17.33
CA LEU A 56 17.06 -6.05 -17.99
C LEU A 56 17.79 -5.13 -17.01
N ALA A 57 18.81 -4.44 -17.49
CA ALA A 57 19.35 -3.29 -16.78
C ALA A 57 18.44 -2.08 -17.06
N GLY A 58 18.05 -1.36 -16.00
CA GLY A 58 17.22 -0.16 -16.14
C GLY A 58 16.14 -0.03 -15.06
N SER A 59 15.24 0.92 -15.29
CA SER A 59 14.20 1.27 -14.33
C SER A 59 12.97 0.35 -14.43
N ILE A 60 12.42 -0.02 -13.28
CA ILE A 60 11.14 -0.73 -13.18
C ILE A 60 10.00 0.05 -13.86
N PHE A 61 10.04 1.39 -13.80
CA PHE A 61 9.03 2.24 -14.43
C PHE A 61 9.03 2.11 -15.95
N SER A 62 10.22 2.01 -16.57
CA SER A 62 10.33 1.79 -18.03
C SER A 62 9.87 0.39 -18.42
N ALA A 63 10.24 -0.64 -17.66
CA ALA A 63 9.82 -2.01 -17.90
C ALA A 63 8.29 -2.15 -17.77
N LEU A 64 7.71 -1.55 -16.72
CA LEU A 64 6.26 -1.55 -16.49
C LEU A 64 5.51 -0.83 -17.61
N THR A 65 6.02 0.34 -18.06
CA THR A 65 5.43 1.07 -19.20
C THR A 65 5.41 0.20 -20.45
N SER A 66 6.51 -0.48 -20.75
CA SER A 66 6.60 -1.35 -21.93
C SER A 66 5.62 -2.51 -21.87
N LEU A 67 5.48 -3.16 -20.70
CA LEU A 67 4.55 -4.27 -20.49
C LEU A 67 3.08 -3.82 -20.53
N LEU A 68 2.75 -2.70 -19.92
CA LEU A 68 1.39 -2.17 -19.98
C LEU A 68 1.01 -1.82 -21.42
N ASN A 69 1.93 -1.26 -22.20
CA ASN A 69 1.70 -0.97 -23.64
C ASN A 69 1.55 -2.26 -24.46
N GLU A 70 2.28 -3.33 -24.14
CA GLU A 70 2.15 -4.64 -24.80
C GLU A 70 0.76 -5.24 -24.59
N PHE A 71 0.22 -5.13 -23.38
CA PHE A 71 -1.05 -5.74 -22.98
C PHE A 71 -2.24 -4.77 -22.99
N ASN A 72 -1.98 -3.46 -23.13
CA ASN A 72 -3.06 -2.48 -23.26
C ASN A 72 -3.65 -2.55 -24.69
N PRO A 73 -4.90 -2.99 -24.83
CA PRO A 73 -5.55 -3.03 -26.14
C PRO A 73 -5.91 -1.64 -26.69
N PHE A 74 -5.73 -0.56 -25.91
CA PHE A 74 -6.18 0.79 -26.25
C PHE A 74 -5.13 1.85 -25.88
N PRO A 75 -4.65 2.67 -26.83
CA PRO A 75 -3.76 3.78 -26.52
C PRO A 75 -4.47 4.88 -25.73
N PRO A 76 -3.77 5.61 -24.85
CA PRO A 76 -4.30 6.82 -24.23
C PRO A 76 -4.65 7.90 -25.29
N PRO A 77 -5.62 8.76 -25.07
CA PRO A 77 -6.34 8.97 -23.82
C PRO A 77 -7.53 8.04 -23.69
N PHE A 78 -7.55 7.28 -22.61
CA PHE A 78 -8.60 6.41 -22.11
C PHE A 78 -9.76 6.19 -23.09
N SER A 79 -9.62 5.19 -23.95
CA SER A 79 -10.45 5.07 -25.14
C SER A 79 -11.92 4.85 -24.80
N LYS A 80 -12.76 5.51 -25.56
CA LYS A 80 -14.23 5.45 -25.57
C LYS A 80 -14.80 4.08 -25.98
N GLY A 81 -14.16 2.95 -25.68
CA GLY A 81 -14.54 1.66 -26.27
C GLY A 81 -14.99 0.56 -25.30
N TRP A 82 -14.74 0.71 -24.01
CA TRP A 82 -15.31 -0.23 -23.02
C TRP A 82 -16.58 0.36 -22.45
N ASN A 83 -17.70 -0.29 -22.70
CA ASN A 83 -18.98 0.06 -22.10
C ASN A 83 -18.87 -0.07 -20.58
N LYS A 84 -18.66 1.07 -19.88
CA LYS A 84 -18.56 1.17 -18.44
C LYS A 84 -19.77 0.65 -17.67
N GLU A 85 -20.90 0.60 -18.32
CA GLU A 85 -22.16 0.13 -17.75
C GLU A 85 -22.21 -1.39 -17.60
N GLU A 86 -21.41 -2.14 -18.36
CA GLU A 86 -21.49 -3.60 -18.38
C GLU A 86 -20.79 -4.28 -17.20
N PHE A 87 -19.74 -3.69 -16.59
CA PHE A 87 -18.98 -4.36 -15.51
C PHE A 87 -18.68 -3.55 -14.24
N GLY A 88 -18.78 -2.23 -14.21
CA GLY A 88 -18.79 -1.39 -13.00
C GLY A 88 -17.63 -1.51 -11.98
N PHE A 89 -16.66 -2.42 -12.20
CA PHE A 89 -15.55 -2.65 -11.28
C PHE A 89 -14.38 -1.70 -11.54
N PRO A 90 -13.78 -1.13 -10.49
CA PRO A 90 -12.62 -0.24 -10.64
C PRO A 90 -11.33 -0.98 -11.02
N PHE A 91 -11.29 -2.31 -10.85
CA PHE A 91 -10.18 -3.18 -11.22
C PHE A 91 -10.71 -4.39 -12.00
N GLN A 92 -10.20 -4.58 -13.22
CA GLN A 92 -10.68 -5.61 -14.15
C GLN A 92 -9.57 -6.51 -14.68
N CYS A 93 -8.57 -6.82 -13.94
CA CYS A 93 -7.30 -7.46 -14.30
C CYS A 93 -6.20 -6.44 -14.55
N GLY A 94 -4.95 -6.85 -14.31
CA GLY A 94 -3.80 -5.95 -14.41
C GLY A 94 -2.68 -6.32 -13.46
N ALA A 95 -1.84 -5.35 -13.15
CA ALA A 95 -0.73 -5.48 -12.23
C ALA A 95 -1.19 -5.31 -10.77
N VAL A 96 -0.75 -6.21 -9.90
CA VAL A 96 -0.92 -6.11 -8.43
C VAL A 96 0.40 -6.37 -7.76
N GLY A 97 0.71 -5.60 -6.72
CA GLY A 97 1.92 -5.80 -5.93
C GLY A 97 2.29 -4.56 -5.13
N TYR A 98 3.61 -4.35 -4.99
CA TYR A 98 4.13 -3.21 -4.24
C TYR A 98 5.27 -2.49 -4.96
N PHE A 99 5.43 -1.22 -4.63
CA PHE A 99 6.55 -0.35 -4.95
C PHE A 99 7.23 0.01 -3.63
N GLY A 100 8.45 -0.45 -3.39
CA GLY A 100 9.23 -0.14 -2.20
C GLY A 100 9.77 1.29 -2.21
N TYR A 101 10.04 1.84 -1.03
CA TYR A 101 10.49 3.22 -0.86
C TYR A 101 11.79 3.52 -1.60
N GLU A 102 12.72 2.56 -1.69
CA GLU A 102 14.02 2.73 -2.34
C GLU A 102 13.92 3.01 -3.84
N LEU A 103 12.77 2.74 -4.47
CA LEU A 103 12.53 3.16 -5.87
C LEU A 103 12.61 4.68 -6.06
N LYS A 104 12.59 5.48 -4.99
CA LYS A 104 12.89 6.91 -5.03
C LYS A 104 14.25 7.21 -5.69
N ASN A 105 15.23 6.31 -5.53
CA ASN A 105 16.57 6.44 -6.11
C ASN A 105 16.58 6.29 -7.65
N GLN A 106 15.50 5.71 -8.23
CA GLN A 106 15.30 5.71 -9.67
C GLN A 106 14.62 7.00 -10.19
N LEU A 107 14.10 7.83 -9.31
CA LEU A 107 13.40 9.09 -9.62
C LEU A 107 14.25 10.32 -9.31
N GLU A 108 15.01 10.28 -8.22
CA GLU A 108 15.82 11.39 -7.71
C GLU A 108 17.23 10.90 -7.37
N ARG A 109 18.21 11.80 -7.43
CA ARG A 109 19.59 11.51 -7.00
C ARG A 109 19.70 11.75 -5.49
N LEU A 110 19.66 10.70 -4.72
CA LEU A 110 19.68 10.75 -3.26
C LEU A 110 20.88 9.97 -2.73
N PRO A 111 21.40 10.31 -1.53
CA PRO A 111 22.32 9.44 -0.80
C PRO A 111 21.69 8.06 -0.62
N GLU A 112 22.50 7.01 -0.73
CA GLU A 112 22.00 5.63 -0.66
C GLU A 112 22.70 4.87 0.46
N LYS A 113 21.93 4.30 1.38
CA LYS A 113 22.42 3.33 2.37
C LYS A 113 22.01 1.93 1.94
N ARG A 114 23.00 1.10 1.61
CA ARG A 114 22.77 -0.30 1.25
C ARG A 114 23.02 -1.19 2.45
N THR A 115 22.00 -1.56 3.18
CA THR A 115 22.05 -2.65 4.15
C THR A 115 20.78 -3.49 4.05
N ALA A 116 20.94 -4.78 4.14
CA ALA A 116 20.13 -5.72 3.41
C ALA A 116 19.23 -6.65 4.27
N GLU A 117 18.65 -6.23 5.38
CA GLU A 117 17.60 -7.04 6.02
C GLU A 117 16.25 -6.30 6.03
N PRO A 118 15.17 -6.97 5.64
CA PRO A 118 15.11 -8.24 4.92
C PRO A 118 15.53 -8.06 3.46
N ASN A 119 16.39 -8.93 2.92
CA ASN A 119 16.78 -8.88 1.51
C ASN A 119 15.59 -9.32 0.64
N ILE A 120 14.82 -8.36 0.15
CA ILE A 120 13.65 -8.53 -0.70
C ILE A 120 13.74 -7.56 -1.88
N PRO A 121 13.08 -7.85 -3.02
CA PRO A 121 13.01 -6.92 -4.15
C PRO A 121 12.48 -5.54 -3.75
N ASP A 122 12.96 -4.48 -4.41
CA ASP A 122 12.41 -3.13 -4.26
C ASP A 122 10.99 -3.02 -4.82
N CYS A 123 10.63 -3.89 -5.75
CA CYS A 123 9.30 -3.95 -6.35
C CYS A 123 8.98 -5.36 -6.80
N ILE A 124 7.76 -5.81 -6.55
CA ILE A 124 7.18 -6.99 -7.21
C ILE A 124 5.80 -6.63 -7.72
N LEU A 125 5.58 -6.89 -9.02
CA LEU A 125 4.29 -6.74 -9.66
C LEU A 125 3.96 -8.04 -10.42
N GLY A 126 2.85 -8.67 -10.06
CA GLY A 126 2.26 -9.74 -10.86
C GLY A 126 1.20 -9.18 -11.79
N LEU A 127 1.22 -9.59 -13.07
CA LEU A 127 0.15 -9.28 -14.02
C LEU A 127 -0.85 -10.43 -14.03
N TYR A 128 -2.07 -10.13 -13.62
CA TYR A 128 -3.15 -11.12 -13.46
C TYR A 128 -4.21 -10.93 -14.53
N ASP A 129 -4.57 -12.01 -15.18
CA ASP A 129 -5.60 -12.07 -16.20
C ASP A 129 -6.94 -12.60 -15.65
N THR A 130 -6.93 -13.11 -14.43
CA THR A 130 -8.11 -13.63 -13.75
C THR A 130 -8.06 -13.23 -12.28
N ILE A 131 -9.13 -12.60 -11.80
CA ILE A 131 -9.24 -12.13 -10.42
C ILE A 131 -10.64 -12.43 -9.86
N PHE A 132 -10.72 -12.50 -8.55
CA PHE A 132 -11.97 -12.45 -7.81
C PHE A 132 -12.20 -11.00 -7.32
N ALA A 133 -13.41 -10.48 -7.52
CA ALA A 133 -13.87 -9.20 -7.03
C ALA A 133 -15.09 -9.41 -6.13
N TYR A 134 -15.12 -8.77 -4.96
CA TYR A 134 -16.26 -8.81 -4.06
C TYR A 134 -16.84 -7.41 -3.87
N ASP A 135 -18.14 -7.26 -4.13
CA ASP A 135 -18.87 -6.01 -3.90
C ASP A 135 -19.57 -6.09 -2.53
N HIS A 136 -19.02 -5.39 -1.54
CA HIS A 136 -19.54 -5.33 -0.17
C HIS A 136 -20.92 -4.65 -0.09
N LYS A 137 -21.26 -3.77 -1.04
CA LYS A 137 -22.54 -3.06 -1.04
C LYS A 137 -23.72 -3.99 -1.31
N ILE A 138 -23.51 -4.99 -2.16
CA ILE A 138 -24.55 -5.95 -2.56
C ILE A 138 -24.24 -7.37 -2.10
N ASN A 139 -23.15 -7.57 -1.36
CA ASN A 139 -22.68 -8.87 -0.83
C ASN A 139 -22.55 -9.96 -1.91
N LYS A 140 -21.95 -9.61 -3.07
CA LYS A 140 -21.75 -10.53 -4.19
C LYS A 140 -20.30 -10.63 -4.61
N GLY A 141 -19.86 -11.85 -4.90
CA GLY A 141 -18.56 -12.13 -5.49
C GLY A 141 -18.65 -12.39 -6.99
N TYR A 142 -17.65 -11.98 -7.73
CA TYR A 142 -17.53 -12.10 -9.17
C TYR A 142 -16.14 -12.62 -9.52
N VAL A 143 -16.05 -13.45 -10.55
CA VAL A 143 -14.77 -13.81 -11.18
C VAL A 143 -14.68 -13.05 -12.49
N ILE A 144 -13.64 -12.24 -12.62
CA ILE A 144 -13.35 -11.42 -13.80
C ILE A 144 -12.15 -12.04 -14.48
N ALA A 145 -12.27 -12.38 -15.76
CA ALA A 145 -11.17 -12.89 -16.56
C ALA A 145 -11.02 -12.08 -17.84
N SER A 146 -9.78 -11.66 -18.11
CA SER A 146 -9.39 -11.13 -19.43
C SER A 146 -8.89 -12.29 -20.29
N ALA A 147 -8.98 -12.14 -21.61
CA ALA A 147 -8.41 -13.12 -22.53
C ALA A 147 -6.92 -12.85 -22.84
N LEU A 148 -6.26 -11.96 -22.10
CA LEU A 148 -4.84 -11.65 -22.29
C LEU A 148 -3.97 -12.89 -21.99
N PRO A 149 -2.85 -13.04 -22.71
CA PRO A 149 -2.28 -12.10 -23.70
C PRO A 149 -2.85 -12.18 -25.12
N GLU A 150 -3.84 -13.01 -25.39
CA GLU A 150 -4.38 -13.25 -26.73
C GLU A 150 -5.09 -12.04 -27.36
N LYS A 151 -4.83 -11.77 -28.65
CA LYS A 151 -5.36 -10.59 -29.36
C LYS A 151 -6.54 -10.88 -30.28
N GLY A 152 -6.88 -12.15 -30.59
CA GLY A 152 -7.95 -12.55 -31.51
C GLY A 152 -9.37 -12.50 -30.90
N SER A 153 -10.34 -11.88 -31.58
CA SER A 153 -11.69 -11.63 -31.03
C SER A 153 -12.55 -12.90 -30.81
N SER A 154 -12.46 -13.88 -31.70
CA SER A 154 -13.30 -15.09 -31.63
C SER A 154 -12.88 -16.07 -30.54
N ILE A 155 -11.60 -16.10 -30.19
CA ILE A 155 -11.01 -16.99 -29.21
C ILE A 155 -11.14 -16.40 -27.78
N LYS A 156 -11.22 -15.07 -27.66
CA LYS A 156 -11.24 -14.36 -26.37
C LYS A 156 -12.34 -14.84 -25.42
N LYS A 157 -13.57 -15.02 -25.93
CA LYS A 157 -14.70 -15.47 -25.07
C LYS A 157 -14.51 -16.91 -24.57
N LEU A 158 -13.93 -17.78 -25.41
CA LEU A 158 -13.67 -19.16 -25.02
C LEU A 158 -12.59 -19.26 -23.94
N LEU A 159 -11.48 -18.55 -24.15
CA LEU A 159 -10.37 -18.50 -23.22
C LEU A 159 -10.78 -17.86 -21.87
N ALA A 160 -11.55 -16.77 -21.89
CA ALA A 160 -12.05 -16.18 -20.67
C ALA A 160 -12.95 -17.16 -19.88
N LYS A 161 -13.82 -17.91 -20.57
CA LYS A 161 -14.63 -18.97 -19.92
C LYS A 161 -13.77 -20.08 -19.34
N GLU A 162 -12.75 -20.51 -20.04
CA GLU A 162 -11.83 -21.54 -19.58
C GLU A 162 -11.07 -21.08 -18.33
N LYS A 163 -10.54 -19.88 -18.32
CA LYS A 163 -9.88 -19.27 -17.15
C LYS A 163 -10.81 -19.17 -15.94
N ILE A 164 -12.06 -18.75 -16.15
CA ILE A 164 -13.07 -18.75 -15.08
C ILE A 164 -13.31 -20.18 -14.55
N ASN A 165 -13.44 -21.16 -15.42
CA ASN A 165 -13.61 -22.56 -15.01
C ASN A 165 -12.39 -23.09 -14.26
N GLN A 166 -11.17 -22.75 -14.69
CA GLN A 166 -9.94 -23.10 -14.01
C GLN A 166 -9.87 -22.47 -12.62
N PHE A 167 -10.26 -21.19 -12.49
CA PHE A 167 -10.34 -20.50 -11.20
C PHE A 167 -11.27 -21.24 -10.25
N PHE A 168 -12.49 -21.61 -10.68
CA PHE A 168 -13.42 -22.36 -9.84
C PHE A 168 -12.94 -23.79 -9.51
N ARG A 169 -12.27 -24.48 -10.44
CA ARG A 169 -11.64 -25.78 -10.15
C ARG A 169 -10.56 -25.65 -9.10
N GLY A 170 -9.72 -24.61 -9.16
CA GLY A 170 -8.72 -24.31 -8.14
C GLY A 170 -9.33 -24.07 -6.75
N LEU A 171 -10.45 -23.37 -6.69
CA LEU A 171 -11.20 -23.20 -5.43
C LEU A 171 -11.80 -24.52 -4.90
N GLY A 172 -12.18 -25.46 -5.77
CA GLY A 172 -12.77 -26.76 -5.40
C GLY A 172 -11.75 -27.81 -5.01
N ALA A 173 -10.56 -27.83 -5.61
CA ALA A 173 -9.49 -28.79 -5.33
C ALA A 173 -8.97 -28.65 -3.89
N CYS A 174 -8.88 -27.43 -3.38
CA CYS A 174 -8.41 -27.13 -2.02
C CYS A 174 -9.40 -27.60 -0.91
N SER A 175 -10.64 -27.94 -1.27
CA SER A 175 -11.64 -28.41 -0.28
C SER A 175 -11.50 -29.89 0.10
N ARG A 176 -10.66 -30.68 -0.58
CA ARG A 176 -10.46 -32.11 -0.28
C ARG A 176 -9.34 -32.38 0.73
N ASP A 177 -8.38 -31.47 0.89
CA ASP A 177 -7.23 -31.63 1.81
C ASP A 177 -7.36 -30.85 3.12
N MET A 178 -8.37 -30.02 3.26
CA MET A 178 -8.69 -29.42 4.55
C MET A 178 -9.61 -30.35 5.35
N GLY A 179 -9.11 -31.55 5.66
CA GLY A 179 -9.62 -32.31 6.78
C GLY A 179 -9.66 -31.40 7.98
N THR A 180 -10.78 -31.42 8.69
CA THR A 180 -11.04 -30.72 9.95
C THR A 180 -9.90 -30.96 10.95
N ALA A 181 -8.80 -30.27 10.74
CA ALA A 181 -7.80 -30.10 11.77
C ALA A 181 -8.25 -28.95 12.66
N ASN A 182 -9.23 -29.23 13.55
CA ASN A 182 -9.26 -28.62 14.86
C ASN A 182 -7.93 -28.98 15.56
N ARG A 183 -6.87 -28.33 15.15
CA ARG A 183 -5.63 -28.24 15.90
C ARG A 183 -5.57 -26.84 16.53
N GLU A 184 -6.44 -26.60 17.49
CA GLU A 184 -6.07 -25.88 18.69
C GLU A 184 -5.05 -26.72 19.46
N GLN A 185 -3.91 -26.99 18.87
CA GLN A 185 -2.72 -27.31 19.65
C GLN A 185 -2.21 -25.94 20.15
N GLN A 186 -2.59 -25.61 21.37
CA GLN A 186 -1.84 -24.73 22.25
C GLN A 186 -0.40 -25.30 22.34
N LEU A 187 0.43 -24.94 21.37
CA LEU A 187 1.85 -24.87 21.57
C LEU A 187 2.01 -23.66 22.49
N GLU A 188 2.43 -23.89 23.73
CA GLU A 188 2.96 -22.86 24.63
C GLU A 188 4.21 -22.29 23.97
N HIS A 189 4.01 -21.36 23.02
CA HIS A 189 5.11 -20.54 22.52
C HIS A 189 5.42 -19.51 23.60
N PRO A 190 6.70 -19.30 23.92
CA PRO A 190 7.09 -18.21 24.82
C PRO A 190 6.50 -16.92 24.27
N ASN A 191 5.97 -16.10 25.17
CA ASN A 191 5.28 -14.85 24.80
C ASN A 191 6.12 -14.07 23.77
N PRO A 192 5.68 -13.95 22.49
CA PRO A 192 6.50 -13.41 21.41
C PRO A 192 6.90 -11.95 21.61
N ILE A 193 6.27 -11.26 22.57
CA ILE A 193 6.52 -9.85 22.89
C ILE A 193 7.84 -9.66 23.64
N THR A 194 8.47 -10.69 24.17
CA THR A 194 9.69 -10.56 24.99
C THR A 194 10.98 -10.31 24.19
N CYS A 195 10.95 -10.38 22.87
CA CYS A 195 12.13 -10.28 22.01
C CYS A 195 11.98 -9.26 20.87
N ILE A 196 11.27 -8.15 21.09
CA ILE A 196 11.22 -7.06 20.09
C ILE A 196 12.56 -6.33 20.09
N LYS A 197 13.21 -6.29 18.92
CA LYS A 197 14.44 -5.51 18.69
C LYS A 197 14.10 -4.33 17.80
N SER A 198 14.56 -3.13 18.19
CA SER A 198 14.56 -1.97 17.32
C SER A 198 15.94 -1.75 16.70
N ASN A 199 16.00 -1.16 15.50
CA ASN A 199 17.22 -0.66 14.89
C ASN A 199 17.73 0.64 15.55
N PHE A 200 16.97 1.22 16.48
CA PHE A 200 17.33 2.33 17.34
C PHE A 200 17.20 1.93 18.81
N THR A 201 18.02 2.48 19.68
CA THR A 201 17.67 2.62 21.09
C THR A 201 16.66 3.78 21.24
N LYS A 202 15.94 3.87 22.36
CA LYS A 202 15.04 5.01 22.64
C LYS A 202 15.81 6.33 22.56
N ASP A 203 17.00 6.38 23.15
CA ASP A 203 17.84 7.59 23.19
C ASP A 203 18.34 7.98 21.81
N ASP A 204 18.77 7.02 20.97
CA ASP A 204 19.22 7.29 19.61
C ASP A 204 18.07 7.82 18.74
N TYR A 205 16.86 7.25 18.89
CA TYR A 205 15.69 7.75 18.16
C TYR A 205 15.32 9.17 18.58
N MET A 206 15.32 9.47 19.90
CA MET A 206 15.11 10.81 20.42
C MET A 206 16.19 11.80 19.93
N ASN A 207 17.44 11.35 19.81
CA ASN A 207 18.52 12.17 19.27
C ASN A 207 18.34 12.44 17.78
N ALA A 208 17.90 11.45 16.98
CA ALA A 208 17.55 11.64 15.59
C ALA A 208 16.40 12.67 15.42
N ILE A 209 15.40 12.66 16.31
CA ILE A 209 14.34 13.68 16.34
C ILE A 209 14.93 15.08 16.59
N LYS A 210 15.82 15.22 17.57
CA LYS A 210 16.47 16.52 17.86
C LYS A 210 17.31 17.00 16.67
N GLN A 211 17.98 16.11 15.95
CA GLN A 211 18.71 16.46 14.73
C GLN A 211 17.76 16.92 13.64
N ALA A 212 16.62 16.24 13.43
CA ALA A 212 15.59 16.68 12.49
C ALA A 212 15.04 18.09 12.87
N GLN A 213 14.82 18.35 14.16
CA GLN A 213 14.42 19.68 14.63
C GLN A 213 15.51 20.74 14.40
N SER A 214 16.78 20.37 14.46
CA SER A 214 17.89 21.30 14.11
C SER A 214 17.83 21.67 12.62
N TYR A 215 17.55 20.74 11.71
CA TYR A 215 17.33 21.03 10.29
C TYR A 215 16.09 21.91 10.05
N ILE A 216 15.03 21.73 10.86
CA ILE A 216 13.86 22.61 10.80
C ILE A 216 14.23 24.03 11.27
N ALA A 217 14.96 24.15 12.37
CA ALA A 217 15.40 25.44 12.89
C ALA A 217 16.35 26.18 11.94
N SER A 218 17.17 25.46 11.17
CA SER A 218 18.04 26.02 10.14
C SER A 218 17.28 26.44 8.88
N GLY A 219 16.00 26.05 8.73
CA GLY A 219 15.21 26.34 7.54
C GLY A 219 15.41 25.38 6.37
N ASP A 220 16.07 24.23 6.58
CA ASP A 220 16.25 23.19 5.56
C ASP A 220 14.92 22.54 5.18
N ILE A 221 14.08 22.23 6.16
CA ILE A 221 12.79 21.56 6.02
C ILE A 221 11.76 22.14 6.99
N TYR A 222 10.50 21.90 6.72
CA TYR A 222 9.38 22.16 7.65
C TYR A 222 9.01 20.93 8.45
N GLN A 223 9.18 19.74 7.88
CA GLN A 223 8.85 18.47 8.47
C GLN A 223 9.70 17.34 7.85
N ALA A 224 10.10 16.35 8.66
CA ALA A 224 10.56 15.05 8.19
C ALA A 224 9.81 13.94 8.90
N ASN A 225 9.44 12.88 8.18
CA ASN A 225 8.86 11.68 8.78
C ASN A 225 10.00 10.73 9.16
N LEU A 226 10.31 10.58 10.45
CA LEU A 226 11.33 9.63 10.92
C LEU A 226 10.71 8.31 11.32
N SER A 227 11.42 7.21 11.05
CA SER A 227 10.95 5.87 11.37
C SER A 227 12.00 5.00 12.06
N GLN A 228 11.52 4.01 12.80
CA GLN A 228 12.31 2.91 13.33
C GLN A 228 11.77 1.58 12.81
N ARG A 229 12.64 0.57 12.73
CA ARG A 229 12.26 -0.80 12.38
C ARG A 229 12.26 -1.67 13.61
N LEU A 230 11.12 -2.29 13.86
CA LEU A 230 10.95 -3.31 14.89
C LEU A 230 11.08 -4.69 14.23
N THR A 231 11.85 -5.56 14.83
CA THR A 231 12.06 -6.94 14.37
C THR A 231 11.75 -7.89 15.52
N MET A 232 11.05 -8.97 15.22
CA MET A 232 10.73 -10.01 16.19
C MET A 232 10.65 -11.37 15.52
N ASP A 233 10.93 -12.44 16.28
CA ASP A 233 10.73 -13.79 15.79
C ASP A 233 9.23 -14.09 15.67
N PHE A 234 8.86 -14.75 14.57
CA PHE A 234 7.47 -15.09 14.28
C PHE A 234 7.37 -16.48 13.65
N HIS A 235 6.77 -17.43 14.37
CA HIS A 235 6.59 -18.81 13.93
C HIS A 235 5.11 -19.21 13.75
N GLY A 236 4.21 -18.22 13.77
CA GLY A 236 2.78 -18.43 13.65
C GLY A 236 2.28 -18.62 12.21
N ASP A 237 1.03 -18.98 12.06
CA ASP A 237 0.33 -18.99 10.76
C ASP A 237 0.12 -17.54 10.28
N HIS A 238 0.67 -17.23 9.10
CA HIS A 238 0.65 -15.88 8.53
C HIS A 238 -0.77 -15.42 8.18
N LEU A 239 -1.62 -16.33 7.69
CA LEU A 239 -2.99 -16.01 7.33
C LEU A 239 -3.89 -15.83 8.58
N LEU A 240 -3.61 -16.62 9.63
CA LEU A 240 -4.27 -16.43 10.93
C LEU A 240 -3.88 -15.08 11.54
N PHE A 241 -2.60 -14.73 11.50
CA PHE A 241 -2.10 -13.42 11.94
C PHE A 241 -2.82 -12.28 11.22
N TYR A 242 -2.88 -12.32 9.87
CA TYR A 242 -3.64 -11.35 9.10
C TYR A 242 -5.12 -11.32 9.48
N SER A 243 -5.71 -12.49 9.68
CA SER A 243 -7.13 -12.62 10.05
C SER A 243 -7.44 -12.01 11.42
N LYS A 244 -6.50 -12.10 12.38
CA LYS A 244 -6.60 -11.40 13.68
C LYS A 244 -6.40 -9.89 13.50
N LEU A 245 -5.35 -9.47 12.77
CA LEU A 245 -5.01 -8.07 12.55
C LEU A 245 -6.19 -7.29 11.93
N ARG A 246 -6.79 -7.82 10.87
CA ARG A 246 -7.95 -7.19 10.20
C ARG A 246 -9.19 -7.08 11.07
N LYS A 247 -9.33 -7.91 12.10
CA LYS A 247 -10.43 -7.85 13.09
C LYS A 247 -10.14 -6.82 14.18
N ILE A 248 -8.89 -6.78 14.67
CA ILE A 248 -8.46 -5.86 15.74
C ILE A 248 -8.48 -4.42 15.25
N ASN A 249 -8.01 -4.18 14.05
CA ASN A 249 -7.89 -2.85 13.47
C ASN A 249 -8.27 -2.85 11.99
N PRO A 250 -9.56 -2.93 11.64
CA PRO A 250 -9.99 -2.93 10.25
C PRO A 250 -9.53 -1.65 9.54
N ALA A 251 -8.99 -1.79 8.32
CA ALA A 251 -8.48 -0.69 7.52
C ALA A 251 -9.02 -0.74 6.10
N GLN A 252 -9.11 0.43 5.46
CA GLN A 252 -9.67 0.58 4.12
C GLN A 252 -8.78 -0.05 3.03
N PHE A 253 -7.46 -0.13 3.28
CA PHE A 253 -6.46 -0.63 2.35
C PHE A 253 -5.66 -1.77 3.00
N GLY A 254 -6.37 -2.77 3.52
CA GLY A 254 -5.76 -4.02 3.92
C GLY A 254 -5.18 -4.76 2.72
N ALA A 255 -4.03 -5.42 2.90
CA ALA A 255 -3.45 -6.25 1.86
C ALA A 255 -2.71 -7.45 2.45
N PHE A 256 -2.80 -8.57 1.76
CA PHE A 256 -1.96 -9.73 1.96
C PHE A 256 -1.35 -10.11 0.62
N LEU A 257 -0.02 -10.03 0.50
CA LEU A 257 0.70 -10.42 -0.71
C LEU A 257 1.62 -11.60 -0.35
N ASN A 258 1.41 -12.74 -1.01
CA ASN A 258 2.19 -13.95 -0.76
C ASN A 258 3.16 -14.19 -1.93
N TYR A 259 4.44 -14.06 -1.66
CA TYR A 259 5.51 -14.25 -2.64
C TYR A 259 6.24 -15.60 -2.46
N GLY A 260 5.74 -16.48 -1.59
CA GLY A 260 6.37 -17.76 -1.26
C GLY A 260 7.48 -17.58 -0.23
N GLU A 261 8.59 -17.01 -0.62
CA GLU A 261 9.76 -16.77 0.24
C GLU A 261 9.50 -15.76 1.36
N PHE A 262 8.59 -14.83 1.15
CA PHE A 262 8.15 -13.83 2.12
C PHE A 262 6.71 -13.40 1.88
N GLN A 263 6.10 -12.80 2.89
CA GLN A 263 4.77 -12.24 2.81
C GLN A 263 4.79 -10.77 3.22
N VAL A 264 3.90 -9.99 2.58
CA VAL A 264 3.63 -8.60 2.95
C VAL A 264 2.23 -8.52 3.51
N ILE A 265 2.11 -8.06 4.73
CA ILE A 265 0.85 -7.91 5.45
C ILE A 265 0.65 -6.44 5.78
N SER A 266 -0.32 -5.82 5.13
CA SER A 266 -0.63 -4.41 5.28
C SER A 266 -2.02 -4.20 5.88
N ASN A 267 -2.11 -3.20 6.75
CA ASN A 267 -3.35 -2.71 7.32
C ASN A 267 -3.41 -1.18 7.22
N SER A 268 -3.13 -0.67 6.01
CA SER A 268 -3.00 0.75 5.75
C SER A 268 -4.35 1.47 5.79
N PRO A 269 -4.43 2.61 6.47
CA PRO A 269 -5.62 3.48 6.45
C PRO A 269 -5.59 4.50 5.29
N GLU A 270 -4.44 4.71 4.63
CA GLU A 270 -4.20 5.88 3.79
C GLU A 270 -4.03 5.52 2.32
N ARG A 271 -4.72 6.25 1.44
CA ARG A 271 -4.51 6.20 -0.01
C ARG A 271 -3.33 7.06 -0.39
N LEU A 272 -2.37 6.48 -1.12
CA LEU A 272 -1.33 7.26 -1.79
C LEU A 272 -1.90 7.96 -3.01
N PHE A 273 -2.49 7.19 -3.92
CA PHE A 273 -2.92 7.72 -5.21
C PHE A 273 -3.99 6.84 -5.85
N LYS A 274 -4.97 7.48 -6.48
CA LYS A 274 -5.96 6.82 -7.30
C LYS A 274 -6.07 7.51 -8.65
N LEU A 275 -6.12 6.72 -9.70
CA LEU A 275 -6.47 7.16 -11.04
C LEU A 275 -7.72 6.42 -11.50
N ASN A 276 -8.75 7.17 -11.80
CA ASN A 276 -9.99 6.57 -12.29
C ASN A 276 -10.55 7.42 -13.43
N ASN A 277 -10.57 6.87 -14.64
CA ASN A 277 -11.11 7.54 -15.83
C ASN A 277 -10.48 8.92 -16.10
N GLY A 278 -9.16 9.03 -15.94
CA GLY A 278 -8.44 10.26 -16.16
C GLY A 278 -8.54 11.30 -15.04
N ILE A 279 -9.16 10.95 -13.92
CA ILE A 279 -9.18 11.77 -12.71
C ILE A 279 -8.19 11.18 -11.71
N ALA A 280 -7.16 11.97 -11.40
CA ALA A 280 -6.21 11.71 -10.33
C ALA A 280 -6.77 12.17 -8.99
N GLU A 281 -6.53 11.39 -7.93
CA GLU A 281 -7.00 11.68 -6.58
C GLU A 281 -5.96 11.25 -5.55
N THR A 282 -5.68 12.12 -4.58
CA THR A 282 -4.94 11.79 -3.37
C THR A 282 -5.79 12.14 -2.15
N CYS A 283 -5.56 11.43 -1.04
CA CYS A 283 -6.37 11.61 0.17
C CYS A 283 -5.46 11.66 1.41
N PRO A 284 -4.73 12.77 1.63
CA PRO A 284 -3.87 12.89 2.80
C PRO A 284 -4.67 12.87 4.09
N ILE A 285 -4.13 12.14 5.07
CA ILE A 285 -4.67 12.05 6.42
C ILE A 285 -3.67 12.66 7.39
N LYS A 286 -4.12 13.62 8.19
CA LYS A 286 -3.38 14.15 9.33
C LYS A 286 -4.35 14.41 10.48
N GLY A 287 -3.85 14.28 11.71
CA GLY A 287 -4.69 14.44 12.87
C GLY A 287 -5.59 13.23 13.14
N THR A 288 -5.41 12.65 14.30
CA THR A 288 -6.15 11.46 14.73
C THR A 288 -6.58 11.64 16.18
N ARG A 289 -7.82 11.26 16.49
CA ARG A 289 -8.31 11.13 17.86
C ARG A 289 -8.99 9.79 18.04
N PRO A 290 -8.90 9.18 19.23
CA PRO A 290 -9.64 7.97 19.55
C PRO A 290 -11.14 8.24 19.53
N ARG A 291 -11.93 7.18 19.47
CA ARG A 291 -13.37 7.25 19.75
C ARG A 291 -13.61 7.52 21.23
N GLY A 292 -14.60 8.34 21.49
CA GLY A 292 -15.09 8.54 22.84
C GLY A 292 -15.89 7.34 23.35
N LYS A 293 -15.97 7.18 24.67
CA LYS A 293 -16.82 6.15 25.31
C LYS A 293 -18.32 6.38 25.05
N ASN A 294 -18.68 7.58 24.64
CA ASN A 294 -20.03 7.99 24.35
C ASN A 294 -20.06 9.16 23.34
N THR A 295 -21.25 9.51 22.85
CA THR A 295 -21.45 10.56 21.83
C THR A 295 -20.98 11.96 22.30
N LYS A 296 -20.96 12.23 23.61
CA LYS A 296 -20.48 13.54 24.13
C LYS A 296 -18.96 13.64 24.03
N GLU A 297 -18.24 12.59 24.42
CA GLU A 297 -16.79 12.51 24.26
C GLU A 297 -16.37 12.53 22.80
N ASP A 298 -17.07 11.80 21.91
CA ASP A 298 -16.84 11.89 20.46
C ASP A 298 -16.89 13.34 19.96
N LYS A 299 -17.90 14.10 20.38
CA LYS A 299 -18.03 15.51 19.99
C LYS A 299 -16.88 16.37 20.53
N ILE A 300 -16.37 16.09 21.73
CA ILE A 300 -15.21 16.80 22.31
C ILE A 300 -13.97 16.52 21.45
N PHE A 301 -13.65 15.24 21.18
CA PHE A 301 -12.48 14.87 20.37
C PHE A 301 -12.54 15.42 18.94
N ILE A 302 -13.72 15.41 18.31
CA ILE A 302 -13.93 16.04 17.00
C ILE A 302 -13.69 17.54 17.07
N LYS A 303 -14.15 18.21 18.15
CA LYS A 303 -13.95 19.66 18.32
C LYS A 303 -12.47 19.98 18.55
N GLU A 304 -11.78 19.22 19.38
CA GLU A 304 -10.34 19.37 19.62
C GLU A 304 -9.56 19.24 18.30
N LEU A 305 -9.87 18.21 17.50
CA LEU A 305 -9.22 17.99 16.22
C LEU A 305 -9.45 19.17 15.25
N LYS A 306 -10.68 19.71 15.22
CA LYS A 306 -11.02 20.90 14.40
C LYS A 306 -10.34 22.18 14.86
N GLN A 307 -9.95 22.28 16.12
CA GLN A 307 -9.38 23.49 16.70
C GLN A 307 -7.87 23.42 16.91
N SER A 308 -7.24 22.27 16.67
CA SER A 308 -5.80 22.08 16.80
C SER A 308 -5.06 22.84 15.71
N ARG A 309 -4.48 24.01 16.06
CA ARG A 309 -3.72 24.82 15.11
C ARG A 309 -2.54 24.08 14.49
N LYS A 310 -1.84 23.24 15.29
CA LYS A 310 -0.72 22.42 14.84
C LYS A 310 -1.19 21.46 13.75
N GLU A 311 -2.19 20.63 14.02
CA GLU A 311 -2.67 19.61 13.09
C GLU A 311 -3.30 20.22 11.81
N LEU A 312 -3.99 21.36 11.95
CA LEU A 312 -4.52 22.10 10.80
C LEU A 312 -3.40 22.63 9.89
N ALA A 313 -2.33 23.18 10.46
CA ALA A 313 -1.18 23.70 9.72
C ALA A 313 -0.41 22.57 9.02
N GLU A 314 -0.11 21.49 9.73
CA GLU A 314 0.52 20.30 9.16
C GLU A 314 -0.30 19.70 8.02
N HIS A 315 -1.63 19.62 8.20
CA HIS A 315 -2.52 19.11 7.18
C HIS A 315 -2.52 19.95 5.90
N ILE A 316 -2.59 21.28 6.03
CA ILE A 316 -2.51 22.19 4.88
C ILE A 316 -1.18 22.05 4.15
N MET A 317 -0.06 21.96 4.88
CA MET A 317 1.26 21.75 4.27
C MET A 317 1.31 20.49 3.42
N ILE A 318 0.76 19.37 3.89
CA ILE A 318 0.72 18.12 3.11
C ILE A 318 -0.25 18.23 1.93
N VAL A 319 -1.40 18.87 2.10
CA VAL A 319 -2.33 19.14 0.98
C VAL A 319 -1.65 19.96 -0.12
N ASP A 320 -0.87 20.98 0.23
CA ASP A 320 -0.13 21.77 -0.76
C ASP A 320 0.98 20.95 -1.45
N LEU A 321 1.67 20.09 -0.72
CA LEU A 321 2.66 19.19 -1.30
C LEU A 321 2.01 18.24 -2.33
N GLU A 322 0.85 17.66 -2.01
CA GLU A 322 0.12 16.78 -2.93
C GLU A 322 -0.48 17.55 -4.11
N ARG A 323 -0.91 18.80 -3.91
CA ARG A 323 -1.30 19.69 -5.02
C ARG A 323 -0.14 19.94 -5.97
N ASN A 324 1.08 20.15 -5.43
CA ASN A 324 2.28 20.31 -6.24
C ASN A 324 2.58 19.04 -7.04
N ASP A 325 2.50 17.86 -6.44
CA ASP A 325 2.72 16.58 -7.12
C ASP A 325 1.70 16.37 -8.25
N LEU A 326 0.41 16.61 -7.99
CA LEU A 326 -0.63 16.55 -9.02
C LEU A 326 -0.46 17.61 -10.11
N GLY A 327 0.12 18.77 -9.78
CA GLY A 327 0.39 19.86 -10.73
C GLY A 327 1.31 19.46 -11.89
N LYS A 328 2.19 18.48 -11.66
CA LYS A 328 3.10 17.93 -12.66
C LYS A 328 2.33 17.19 -13.77
N ILE A 329 1.25 16.48 -13.42
CA ILE A 329 0.51 15.56 -14.29
C ILE A 329 -0.90 16.03 -14.66
N CYS A 330 -1.52 16.94 -13.92
CA CYS A 330 -2.88 17.40 -14.16
C CYS A 330 -2.94 18.65 -15.06
N GLU A 331 -4.05 18.80 -15.77
CA GLU A 331 -4.36 19.99 -16.58
C GLU A 331 -4.34 21.24 -15.70
N TYR A 332 -3.85 22.35 -16.23
CA TYR A 332 -3.84 23.63 -15.52
C TYR A 332 -5.25 24.06 -15.13
N GLY A 333 -5.44 24.49 -13.89
CA GLY A 333 -6.73 24.93 -13.36
C GLY A 333 -7.70 23.78 -13.01
N SER A 334 -7.33 22.49 -13.22
CA SER A 334 -8.22 21.36 -12.92
C SER A 334 -8.08 20.83 -11.48
N ILE A 335 -7.06 21.29 -10.73
CA ILE A 335 -6.81 20.77 -9.39
C ILE A 335 -7.76 21.44 -8.39
N GLU A 336 -8.53 20.59 -7.71
CA GLU A 336 -9.47 20.99 -6.66
C GLU A 336 -9.14 20.28 -5.35
N VAL A 337 -9.38 20.96 -4.23
CA VAL A 337 -9.32 20.37 -2.89
C VAL A 337 -10.72 20.38 -2.30
N ARG A 338 -11.39 19.24 -2.33
CA ARG A 338 -12.76 19.07 -1.79
C ARG A 338 -13.01 17.64 -1.36
N PRO A 339 -13.39 17.39 -0.09
CA PRO A 339 -13.43 18.36 1.01
C PRO A 339 -12.05 18.74 1.51
N LEU A 340 -11.89 19.90 2.13
CA LEU A 340 -10.70 20.31 2.88
C LEU A 340 -10.96 20.09 4.36
N GLN A 341 -10.04 19.39 5.07
CA GLN A 341 -10.08 19.19 6.52
C GLN A 341 -11.40 18.58 7.05
N LYS A 342 -11.97 17.66 6.29
CA LYS A 342 -13.13 16.89 6.72
C LYS A 342 -12.72 15.90 7.81
N ILE A 343 -13.54 15.78 8.87
CA ILE A 343 -13.36 14.73 9.86
C ILE A 343 -14.25 13.55 9.52
N ASP A 344 -13.61 12.41 9.24
CA ASP A 344 -14.28 11.14 9.07
C ASP A 344 -14.16 10.30 10.34
N THR A 345 -15.26 9.68 10.73
CA THR A 345 -15.38 8.86 11.93
C THR A 345 -15.42 7.39 11.54
N TYR A 346 -14.44 6.65 12.01
CA TYR A 346 -14.32 5.21 11.85
C TYR A 346 -14.73 4.48 13.14
N ALA A 347 -14.74 3.17 13.13
CA ALA A 347 -15.13 2.37 14.29
C ALA A 347 -14.26 2.64 15.53
N THR A 348 -12.95 2.91 15.34
CA THR A 348 -11.96 3.04 16.42
C THR A 348 -11.41 4.44 16.61
N LEU A 349 -11.60 5.35 15.62
CA LEU A 349 -10.95 6.66 15.65
C LEU A 349 -11.63 7.69 14.72
N HIS A 350 -11.27 8.96 14.91
CA HIS A 350 -11.59 10.09 14.03
C HIS A 350 -10.32 10.51 13.30
N HIS A 351 -10.41 10.75 11.98
CA HIS A 351 -9.34 11.28 11.16
C HIS A 351 -9.73 12.59 10.49
N MET A 352 -8.79 13.52 10.43
CA MET A 352 -8.89 14.67 9.55
C MET A 352 -8.31 14.31 8.19
N MET A 353 -9.10 14.47 7.14
CA MET A 353 -8.69 14.15 5.78
C MET A 353 -9.10 15.23 4.79
N SER A 354 -8.36 15.34 3.71
CA SER A 354 -8.73 16.13 2.54
C SER A 354 -8.69 15.27 1.29
N THR A 355 -9.33 15.73 0.24
CA THR A 355 -9.24 15.08 -1.06
C THR A 355 -8.75 16.11 -2.07
N VAL A 356 -7.62 15.81 -2.71
CA VAL A 356 -7.06 16.57 -3.82
C VAL A 356 -7.33 15.83 -5.11
N LYS A 357 -7.98 16.46 -6.08
CA LYS A 357 -8.33 15.86 -7.37
C LYS A 357 -7.87 16.74 -8.51
N GLY A 358 -7.54 16.12 -9.64
CA GLY A 358 -7.24 16.81 -10.87
C GLY A 358 -7.48 15.94 -12.10
N LYS A 359 -7.73 16.56 -13.24
CA LYS A 359 -7.82 15.85 -14.51
C LYS A 359 -6.43 15.72 -15.11
N ILE A 360 -6.00 14.52 -15.47
CA ILE A 360 -4.66 14.31 -16.05
C ILE A 360 -4.55 14.93 -17.45
N LYS A 361 -3.34 15.41 -17.77
CA LYS A 361 -3.00 15.94 -19.10
C LYS A 361 -3.01 14.83 -20.16
N ASN A 362 -3.28 15.20 -21.39
CA ASN A 362 -3.11 14.27 -22.53
C ASN A 362 -1.65 13.81 -22.61
N GLY A 363 -1.45 12.53 -22.91
CA GLY A 363 -0.13 11.92 -23.05
C GLY A 363 0.53 11.46 -21.76
N ILE A 364 -0.03 11.77 -20.59
CA ILE A 364 0.45 11.26 -19.30
C ILE A 364 0.02 9.80 -19.14
N THR A 365 0.98 8.93 -18.86
CA THR A 365 0.73 7.51 -18.60
C THR A 365 0.42 7.24 -17.14
N PRO A 366 -0.21 6.10 -16.77
CA PRO A 366 -0.37 5.70 -15.38
C PRO A 366 0.96 5.60 -14.63
N VAL A 367 2.03 5.20 -15.30
CA VAL A 367 3.37 5.11 -14.70
C VAL A 367 3.94 6.51 -14.41
N ASP A 368 3.69 7.50 -15.26
CA ASP A 368 4.08 8.89 -14.99
C ASP A 368 3.33 9.47 -13.81
N CYS A 369 2.08 9.05 -13.60
CA CYS A 369 1.33 9.42 -12.40
C CYS A 369 2.01 8.89 -11.13
N ILE A 370 2.45 7.62 -11.11
CA ILE A 370 3.18 7.07 -9.96
C ILE A 370 4.45 7.87 -9.72
N LYS A 371 5.29 8.09 -10.74
CA LYS A 371 6.54 8.85 -10.63
C LYS A 371 6.32 10.25 -10.04
N SER A 372 5.20 10.89 -10.34
CA SER A 372 4.88 12.23 -9.87
C SER A 372 4.61 12.30 -8.36
N VAL A 373 3.92 11.30 -7.81
CA VAL A 373 3.47 11.29 -6.42
C VAL A 373 4.39 10.49 -5.49
N PHE A 374 5.27 9.66 -6.04
CA PHE A 374 6.10 8.72 -5.28
C PHE A 374 7.47 9.30 -4.89
N PRO A 375 7.93 9.05 -3.64
CA PRO A 375 7.14 8.57 -2.52
C PRO A 375 6.19 9.63 -2.00
N GLY A 376 5.18 9.21 -1.22
CA GLY A 376 4.13 10.10 -0.73
C GLY A 376 4.64 11.24 0.15
N GLY A 377 4.05 12.42 0.00
CA GLY A 377 4.42 13.60 0.78
C GLY A 377 4.18 13.45 2.28
N SER A 378 3.08 12.78 2.67
CA SER A 378 2.69 12.60 4.07
C SER A 378 3.66 11.76 4.89
N VAL A 379 4.50 10.93 4.22
CA VAL A 379 5.45 10.00 4.83
C VAL A 379 6.92 10.33 4.53
N THR A 380 7.17 11.41 3.84
CA THR A 380 8.52 11.96 3.59
C THR A 380 8.71 13.25 4.36
N GLY A 381 8.22 14.37 3.87
CA GLY A 381 8.31 15.67 4.49
C GLY A 381 8.29 16.79 3.47
N ALA A 382 8.53 18.00 3.91
CA ALA A 382 8.49 19.20 3.08
C ALA A 382 9.69 20.11 3.37
N PRO A 383 10.43 20.56 2.31
CA PRO A 383 10.38 20.15 0.91
C PRO A 383 10.79 18.67 0.70
N LYS A 384 10.12 17.96 -0.22
CA LYS A 384 10.20 16.49 -0.34
C LYS A 384 11.63 15.97 -0.53
N ILE A 385 12.41 16.50 -1.48
CA ILE A 385 13.75 16.01 -1.81
C ILE A 385 14.68 16.18 -0.60
N ARG A 386 14.71 17.39 -0.01
CA ARG A 386 15.55 17.65 1.15
C ARG A 386 15.16 16.81 2.37
N ALA A 387 13.88 16.60 2.59
CA ALA A 387 13.41 15.71 3.64
C ALA A 387 13.89 14.25 3.42
N MET A 388 13.87 13.76 2.17
CA MET A 388 14.38 12.42 1.83
C MET A 388 15.90 12.30 2.07
N GLU A 389 16.69 13.34 1.76
CA GLU A 389 18.13 13.37 2.07
C GLU A 389 18.38 13.25 3.57
N ILE A 390 17.65 14.02 4.38
CA ILE A 390 17.77 14.01 5.84
C ILE A 390 17.31 12.67 6.42
N ILE A 391 16.26 12.07 5.89
CA ILE A 391 15.82 10.72 6.28
C ILE A 391 16.93 9.69 6.02
N GLU A 392 17.57 9.74 4.85
CA GLU A 392 18.70 8.85 4.55
C GLU A 392 19.89 9.05 5.49
N GLU A 393 20.11 10.28 5.96
CA GLU A 393 21.17 10.57 6.92
C GLU A 393 20.84 10.00 8.31
N LEU A 394 19.61 10.19 8.78
CA LEU A 394 19.21 9.92 10.16
C LEU A 394 18.78 8.47 10.41
N GLU A 395 18.12 7.81 9.46
CA GLU A 395 17.67 6.42 9.64
C GLU A 395 18.80 5.44 9.38
N PRO A 396 19.15 4.51 10.31
CA PRO A 396 20.31 3.64 10.17
C PRO A 396 20.12 2.51 9.15
N VAL A 397 18.88 2.23 8.72
CA VAL A 397 18.54 1.15 7.78
C VAL A 397 17.56 1.62 6.72
N PRO A 398 17.60 1.07 5.50
CA PRO A 398 16.65 1.41 4.44
C PRO A 398 15.22 1.00 4.83
N ARG A 399 14.24 1.71 4.33
CA ARG A 399 12.82 1.50 4.67
C ARG A 399 12.20 0.25 4.04
N GLY A 400 12.72 -0.19 2.89
CA GLY A 400 12.15 -1.30 2.13
C GLY A 400 10.74 -0.99 1.62
N ILE A 401 9.77 -1.82 1.97
CA ILE A 401 8.36 -1.61 1.56
C ILE A 401 7.72 -0.44 2.33
N TYR A 402 8.16 -0.19 3.55
CA TYR A 402 7.58 0.86 4.39
C TYR A 402 7.61 2.22 3.69
N THR A 403 6.50 2.95 3.72
CA THR A 403 6.29 4.24 3.04
C THR A 403 6.38 4.20 1.51
N GLY A 404 6.45 3.01 0.94
CA GLY A 404 6.21 2.75 -0.47
C GLY A 404 4.71 2.70 -0.79
N ALA A 405 4.33 1.91 -1.80
CA ALA A 405 2.94 1.78 -2.23
C ALA A 405 2.53 0.31 -2.44
N ILE A 406 1.27 -0.01 -2.13
CA ILE A 406 0.66 -1.33 -2.37
C ILE A 406 -0.68 -1.12 -3.07
N GLY A 407 -0.98 -1.94 -4.08
CA GLY A 407 -2.28 -1.90 -4.72
C GLY A 407 -2.29 -2.48 -6.13
N TYR A 408 -3.11 -1.91 -6.98
CA TYR A 408 -3.29 -2.39 -8.34
C TYR A 408 -3.22 -1.26 -9.38
N MET A 409 -2.89 -1.67 -10.61
CA MET A 409 -3.01 -0.90 -11.85
C MET A 409 -3.66 -1.81 -12.90
N ASP A 410 -4.83 -1.44 -13.40
CA ASP A 410 -5.50 -2.25 -14.44
C ASP A 410 -4.96 -1.96 -15.84
N PHE A 411 -5.29 -2.85 -16.79
CA PHE A 411 -4.88 -2.69 -18.19
C PHE A 411 -5.59 -1.53 -18.92
N CYS A 412 -6.63 -0.94 -18.30
CA CYS A 412 -7.31 0.25 -18.83
C CYS A 412 -6.68 1.55 -18.29
N GLY A 413 -5.67 1.44 -17.42
CA GLY A 413 -4.95 2.57 -16.85
C GLY A 413 -5.54 3.12 -15.56
N ASN A 414 -6.60 2.50 -15.00
CA ASN A 414 -7.04 2.85 -13.65
C ASN A 414 -6.09 2.24 -12.62
N MET A 415 -5.95 2.89 -11.47
CA MET A 415 -5.16 2.38 -10.35
C MET A 415 -5.71 2.86 -9.03
N ASP A 416 -5.44 2.10 -7.98
CA ASP A 416 -5.64 2.50 -6.59
C ASP A 416 -4.48 1.94 -5.75
N LEU A 417 -3.66 2.84 -5.23
CA LEU A 417 -2.46 2.54 -4.46
C LEU A 417 -2.59 3.11 -3.06
N SER A 418 -2.39 2.28 -2.06
CA SER A 418 -2.28 2.70 -0.67
C SER A 418 -0.84 3.01 -0.31
N MET A 419 -0.65 3.87 0.68
CA MET A 419 0.62 4.07 1.35
C MET A 419 0.98 2.80 2.12
N ALA A 420 2.20 2.29 1.96
CA ALA A 420 2.65 1.10 2.69
C ALA A 420 3.07 1.46 4.13
N ILE A 421 2.12 1.93 4.93
CA ILE A 421 2.24 2.13 6.38
C ILE A 421 1.40 1.08 7.11
N ARG A 422 1.66 0.85 8.40
CA ARG A 422 1.04 -0.27 9.13
C ARG A 422 1.20 -1.58 8.36
N THR A 423 2.43 -1.80 7.87
CA THR A 423 2.79 -2.89 6.96
C THR A 423 3.95 -3.68 7.54
N ALA A 424 3.76 -4.98 7.68
CA ALA A 424 4.79 -5.93 8.11
C ALA A 424 5.27 -6.77 6.95
N VAL A 425 6.55 -7.14 6.98
CA VAL A 425 7.15 -8.17 6.12
C VAL A 425 7.46 -9.38 6.99
N LEU A 426 7.00 -10.54 6.55
CA LEU A 426 7.32 -11.84 7.17
C LEU A 426 8.30 -12.57 6.28
N LYS A 427 9.50 -12.83 6.77
CA LYS A 427 10.55 -13.56 6.07
C LYS A 427 11.44 -14.31 7.06
N ASP A 428 11.83 -15.53 6.73
CA ASP A 428 12.78 -16.35 7.52
C ASP A 428 12.41 -16.44 9.01
N ASN A 429 11.12 -16.69 9.30
CA ASN A 429 10.56 -16.74 10.66
C ASN A 429 10.74 -15.44 11.46
N ARG A 430 10.86 -14.31 10.77
CA ARG A 430 10.94 -12.98 11.39
C ARG A 430 9.86 -12.06 10.85
N LEU A 431 9.36 -11.22 11.71
CA LEU A 431 8.46 -10.12 11.37
C LEU A 431 9.25 -8.81 11.44
N TYR A 432 9.22 -8.06 10.35
CA TYR A 432 9.81 -6.72 10.22
C TYR A 432 8.67 -5.72 10.10
N LEU A 433 8.62 -4.76 11.03
CA LEU A 433 7.58 -3.73 11.09
C LEU A 433 8.24 -2.36 11.27
N ASN A 434 8.13 -1.49 10.26
CA ASN A 434 8.55 -0.11 10.42
C ASN A 434 7.40 0.74 10.95
N VAL A 435 7.73 1.65 11.85
CA VAL A 435 6.82 2.63 12.45
C VAL A 435 7.50 3.98 12.53
N GLY A 436 6.77 5.06 12.31
CA GLY A 436 7.34 6.40 12.31
C GLY A 436 6.30 7.49 12.52
N GLY A 437 6.78 8.72 12.64
CA GLY A 437 5.99 9.92 12.82
C GLY A 437 6.56 11.13 12.11
N GLY A 438 5.72 12.12 11.83
CA GLY A 438 6.14 13.39 11.24
C GLY A 438 6.71 14.33 12.31
N ILE A 439 7.99 14.63 12.21
CA ILE A 439 8.69 15.52 13.14
C ILE A 439 8.59 16.96 12.66
N VAL A 440 8.10 17.82 13.52
CA VAL A 440 7.97 19.28 13.33
C VAL A 440 8.71 20.04 14.42
N ALA A 441 8.78 21.36 14.33
CA ALA A 441 9.48 22.20 15.30
C ALA A 441 9.03 21.98 16.74
N ASP A 442 7.72 21.81 16.94
CA ASP A 442 7.11 21.65 18.29
C ASP A 442 7.00 20.19 18.74
N SER A 443 7.61 19.23 18.02
CA SER A 443 7.59 17.82 18.41
C SER A 443 8.33 17.58 19.73
N ASN A 444 7.73 16.81 20.64
CA ASN A 444 8.38 16.32 21.83
C ASN A 444 9.03 14.95 21.52
N PRO A 445 10.35 14.79 21.63
CA PRO A 445 11.03 13.56 21.24
C PRO A 445 10.51 12.30 21.95
N GLU A 446 10.14 12.40 23.22
CA GLU A 446 9.62 11.26 23.98
C GLU A 446 8.21 10.87 23.52
N GLU A 447 7.33 11.86 23.34
CA GLU A 447 5.95 11.62 22.84
C GLU A 447 5.96 11.03 21.43
N GLU A 448 6.84 11.51 20.55
CA GLU A 448 7.00 10.96 19.20
C GLU A 448 7.49 9.51 19.21
N TYR A 449 8.44 9.17 20.11
CA TYR A 449 8.85 7.77 20.29
C TYR A 449 7.68 6.89 20.75
N GLU A 450 6.95 7.32 21.78
CA GLU A 450 5.79 6.57 22.31
C GLU A 450 4.68 6.43 21.24
N GLU A 451 4.48 7.43 20.40
CA GLU A 451 3.54 7.36 19.28
C GLU A 451 3.93 6.26 18.28
N THR A 452 5.23 6.08 17.99
CA THR A 452 5.66 4.99 17.10
C THR A 452 5.33 3.62 17.70
N MET A 453 5.53 3.42 19.00
CA MET A 453 5.21 2.17 19.68
C MET A 453 3.69 1.92 19.73
N LEU A 454 2.91 2.98 19.91
CA LEU A 454 1.44 2.89 19.83
C LEU A 454 0.96 2.43 18.44
N LYS A 455 1.62 2.91 17.37
CA LYS A 455 1.32 2.50 15.99
C LYS A 455 1.61 1.01 15.74
N ALA A 456 2.55 0.40 16.45
CA ALA A 456 2.86 -1.03 16.39
C ALA A 456 1.87 -1.92 17.16
N ASN A 457 1.14 -1.37 18.11
CA ASN A 457 0.35 -2.12 19.11
C ASN A 457 -0.68 -3.09 18.49
N ALA A 458 -1.32 -2.72 17.36
CA ALA A 458 -2.27 -3.59 16.67
C ALA A 458 -1.61 -4.89 16.17
N PHE A 459 -0.36 -4.79 15.70
CA PHE A 459 0.42 -5.95 15.26
C PHE A 459 0.80 -6.83 16.44
N PHE A 460 1.25 -6.25 17.54
CA PHE A 460 1.57 -6.99 18.76
C PHE A 460 0.37 -7.77 19.30
N LYS A 461 -0.80 -7.14 19.34
CA LYS A 461 -2.05 -7.80 19.76
C LYS A 461 -2.49 -8.92 18.81
N ALA A 462 -2.15 -8.84 17.53
CA ALA A 462 -2.52 -9.86 16.55
C ALA A 462 -1.59 -11.08 16.58
N ILE A 463 -0.38 -10.95 17.13
CA ILE A 463 0.60 -12.04 17.32
C ILE A 463 0.17 -12.96 18.47
N ILE A 464 -0.38 -12.41 19.52
CA ILE A 464 -0.92 -13.13 20.68
C ILE A 464 -2.25 -13.83 20.29
#